data_8164973523ba47e9479148aeb06a8a79
#
_entry.id   8164973523ba47e9479148aeb06a8a79
#
_cell.length_a   1.000
_cell.length_b   1.000
_cell.length_c   1.000
_cell.angle_alpha   90.00
_cell.angle_beta   90.00
_cell.angle_gamma   90.00
#
_symmetry.space_group_name_H-M   'P 1'
#
loop_
_entity.id
_entity.type
_entity.pdbx_description
1 polymer ?
#
loop_
_entity_poly.entity_id
_entity_poly.type
_entity_poly.pdbx_seq_one_letter_code
_entity_poly.pdbx_strand_id
1 'polypeptide(L)'
;MSLHFTRADLSDATEISAILEEWYLANSWIPPVHDPVERADYGRVLLDHSEVTMLHWRGQCVGFLALERDIVQSLYIRSQFQRRGFGRAAMSYAQSQCDQLRLWVFQSD
;
A
#
# COMPACT_ATOMS: atom_id res chain seq x y z
N MET A 1 8.83 -15.43 9.53
CA MET A 1 8.12 -14.73 8.42
C MET A 1 9.09 -13.83 7.70
N SER A 2 9.07 -13.88 6.40
CA SER A 2 10.07 -13.19 5.60
C SER A 2 9.39 -12.39 4.49
N LEU A 3 9.22 -11.09 4.72
CA LEU A 3 8.74 -10.17 3.71
C LEU A 3 9.91 -9.58 2.96
N HIS A 4 9.74 -9.41 1.65
CA HIS A 4 10.67 -8.67 0.82
C HIS A 4 10.07 -7.31 0.50
N PHE A 5 10.87 -6.27 0.69
CA PHE A 5 10.47 -4.89 0.42
C PHE A 5 11.25 -4.42 -0.81
N THR A 6 10.53 -4.05 -1.85
CA THR A 6 11.16 -3.55 -3.07
C THR A 6 10.60 -2.18 -3.40
N ARG A 7 11.45 -1.30 -3.91
CA ARG A 7 10.98 0.01 -4.35
C ARG A 7 10.12 -0.16 -5.59
N ALA A 8 8.91 0.40 -5.55
CA ALA A 8 8.00 0.36 -6.68
C ALA A 8 8.46 1.30 -7.78
N ASP A 9 8.19 0.91 -9.01
CA ASP A 9 8.39 1.77 -10.17
C ASP A 9 7.12 1.76 -11.02
N LEU A 10 7.17 2.42 -12.17
CA LEU A 10 5.99 2.56 -13.01
C LEU A 10 5.41 1.20 -13.44
N SER A 11 6.23 0.18 -13.54
CA SER A 11 5.73 -1.15 -13.89
C SER A 11 4.84 -1.76 -12.82
N ASP A 12 4.87 -1.23 -11.59
CA ASP A 12 4.04 -1.70 -10.49
C ASP A 12 2.71 -0.96 -10.39
N ALA A 13 2.48 0.07 -11.22
CA ALA A 13 1.30 0.92 -11.10
C ALA A 13 0.00 0.14 -11.21
N THR A 14 -0.07 -0.83 -12.12
CA THR A 14 -1.27 -1.64 -12.31
C THR A 14 -1.57 -2.49 -11.07
N GLU A 15 -0.52 -3.05 -10.47
CA GLU A 15 -0.67 -3.86 -9.25
C GLU A 15 -1.15 -3.00 -8.08
N ILE A 16 -0.61 -1.80 -7.94
CA ILE A 16 -1.03 -0.86 -6.88
C ILE A 16 -2.51 -0.53 -7.05
N SER A 17 -2.93 -0.21 -8.27
CA SER A 17 -4.34 0.10 -8.55
C SER A 17 -5.24 -1.10 -8.30
N ALA A 18 -4.78 -2.31 -8.61
CA ALA A 18 -5.53 -3.53 -8.38
C ALA A 18 -5.75 -3.78 -6.88
N ILE A 19 -4.74 -3.51 -6.06
CA ILE A 19 -4.86 -3.64 -4.60
C ILE A 19 -5.87 -2.65 -4.05
N LEU A 20 -5.86 -1.42 -4.53
CA LEU A 20 -6.84 -0.42 -4.12
C LEU A 20 -8.25 -0.83 -4.50
N GLU A 21 -8.45 -1.33 -5.72
CA GLU A 21 -9.77 -1.77 -6.17
C GLU A 21 -10.27 -2.93 -5.33
N GLU A 22 -9.40 -3.88 -5.00
CA GLU A 22 -9.73 -4.98 -4.11
C GLU A 22 -10.21 -4.47 -2.76
N TRP A 23 -9.53 -3.45 -2.22
CA TRP A 23 -9.91 -2.85 -0.95
C TRP A 23 -11.30 -2.21 -1.03
N TYR A 24 -11.59 -1.47 -2.12
CA TYR A 24 -12.91 -0.88 -2.30
C TYR A 24 -14.02 -1.92 -2.38
N LEU A 25 -13.75 -3.03 -3.08
CA LEU A 25 -14.73 -4.11 -3.18
C LEU A 25 -14.98 -4.79 -1.84
N ALA A 26 -13.93 -4.95 -1.04
CA ALA A 26 -14.04 -5.55 0.30
C ALA A 26 -14.72 -4.62 1.30
N ASN A 27 -14.74 -3.32 1.05
CA ASN A 27 -15.30 -2.30 1.93
C ASN A 27 -16.40 -1.51 1.20
N SER A 28 -17.31 -2.22 0.59
CA SER A 28 -18.34 -1.64 -0.26
C SER A 28 -19.30 -0.70 0.46
N TRP A 29 -19.31 -0.72 1.81
CA TRP A 29 -20.09 0.20 2.63
C TRP A 29 -19.50 1.61 2.66
N ILE A 30 -18.24 1.76 2.24
CA ILE A 30 -17.59 3.07 2.16
C ILE A 30 -17.92 3.69 0.82
N PRO A 31 -18.47 4.92 0.77
CA PRO A 31 -18.73 5.57 -0.51
C PRO A 31 -17.42 5.75 -1.29
N PRO A 32 -17.42 5.47 -2.59
CA PRO A 32 -16.22 5.66 -3.39
C PRO A 32 -15.82 7.15 -3.42
N VAL A 33 -14.56 7.42 -3.12
CA VAL A 33 -14.02 8.79 -3.16
C VAL A 33 -13.67 9.17 -4.59
N HIS A 34 -13.29 8.18 -5.39
CA HIS A 34 -12.87 8.37 -6.77
C HIS A 34 -13.73 7.53 -7.70
N ASP A 35 -13.93 8.00 -8.94
CA ASP A 35 -14.64 7.21 -9.93
C ASP A 35 -13.77 6.05 -10.42
N PRO A 36 -14.34 5.10 -11.20
CA PRO A 36 -13.57 3.93 -11.66
C PRO A 36 -12.33 4.27 -12.48
N VAL A 37 -12.36 5.35 -13.26
CA VAL A 37 -11.22 5.76 -14.07
C VAL A 37 -10.10 6.27 -13.16
N GLU A 38 -10.44 7.08 -12.16
CA GLU A 38 -9.48 7.58 -11.19
C GLU A 38 -8.84 6.44 -10.40
N ARG A 39 -9.64 5.46 -9.99
CA ARG A 39 -9.11 4.31 -9.26
C ARG A 39 -8.16 3.48 -10.11
N ALA A 40 -8.45 3.34 -11.41
CA ALA A 40 -7.58 2.59 -12.31
C ALA A 40 -6.23 3.28 -12.50
N ASP A 41 -6.19 4.61 -12.38
CA ASP A 41 -4.98 5.42 -12.54
C ASP A 41 -4.27 5.70 -11.21
N TYR A 42 -4.81 5.22 -10.11
CA TYR A 42 -4.33 5.54 -8.77
C TYR A 42 -2.85 5.18 -8.58
N GLY A 43 -2.45 4.01 -9.06
CA GLY A 43 -1.07 3.55 -8.89
C GLY A 43 -0.06 4.52 -9.48
N ARG A 44 -0.33 5.02 -10.69
CA ARG A 44 0.55 5.97 -11.35
C ARG A 44 0.60 7.29 -10.59
N VAL A 45 -0.54 7.79 -10.16
CA VAL A 45 -0.61 9.05 -9.42
C VAL A 45 0.14 8.93 -8.10
N LEU A 46 -0.04 7.80 -7.40
CA LEU A 46 0.65 7.59 -6.13
C LEU A 46 2.16 7.56 -6.31
N LEU A 47 2.64 6.91 -7.36
CA LEU A 47 4.07 6.83 -7.66
C LEU A 47 4.67 8.21 -7.97
N ASP A 48 3.86 9.12 -8.52
CA ASP A 48 4.33 10.47 -8.81
C ASP A 48 4.50 11.32 -7.55
N HIS A 49 3.79 10.98 -6.46
CA HIS A 49 3.73 11.83 -5.27
C HIS A 49 4.35 11.20 -4.04
N SER A 50 4.65 9.91 -4.07
CA SER A 50 5.09 9.19 -2.88
C SER A 50 6.17 8.20 -3.23
N GLU A 51 6.97 7.84 -2.21
CA GLU A 51 7.87 6.69 -2.31
C GLU A 51 7.07 5.45 -1.95
N VAL A 52 6.89 4.58 -2.92
CA VAL A 52 6.08 3.38 -2.74
C VAL A 52 6.99 2.17 -2.63
N THR A 53 6.73 1.35 -1.63
CA THR A 53 7.42 0.09 -1.40
C THR A 53 6.42 -1.04 -1.60
N MET A 54 6.78 -1.99 -2.45
CA MET A 54 5.96 -3.18 -2.65
C MET A 54 6.37 -4.23 -1.63
N LEU A 55 5.38 -4.92 -1.08
CA LEU A 55 5.59 -5.98 -0.11
C LEU A 55 5.36 -7.33 -0.78
N HIS A 56 6.35 -8.20 -0.72
CA HIS A 56 6.30 -9.53 -1.33
C HIS A 56 6.51 -10.61 -0.29
N TRP A 57 5.75 -11.70 -0.40
CA TRP A 57 5.87 -12.86 0.44
C TRP A 57 5.71 -14.10 -0.42
N ARG A 58 6.72 -14.96 -0.42
CA ARG A 58 6.74 -16.18 -1.22
C ARG A 58 6.47 -15.91 -2.71
N GLY A 59 7.08 -14.83 -3.22
CA GLY A 59 6.96 -14.47 -4.62
C GLY A 59 5.65 -13.80 -5.01
N GLN A 60 4.78 -13.51 -4.04
CA GLN A 60 3.50 -12.84 -4.30
C GLN A 60 3.50 -11.44 -3.70
N CYS A 61 2.91 -10.49 -4.43
CA CYS A 61 2.71 -9.16 -3.88
C CYS A 61 1.54 -9.21 -2.90
N VAL A 62 1.82 -8.87 -1.64
CA VAL A 62 0.82 -8.92 -0.57
C VAL A 62 0.26 -7.56 -0.22
N GLY A 63 0.90 -6.48 -0.68
CA GLY A 63 0.45 -5.13 -0.40
C GLY A 63 1.49 -4.11 -0.79
N PHE A 64 1.24 -2.86 -0.37
CA PHE A 64 2.21 -1.79 -0.59
C PHE A 64 2.14 -0.76 0.53
N LEU A 65 3.23 -0.01 0.65
CA LEU A 65 3.38 1.07 1.62
C LEU A 65 3.80 2.32 0.85
N ALA A 66 3.10 3.42 1.05
CA ALA A 66 3.45 4.68 0.41
C ALA A 66 3.85 5.70 1.47
N LEU A 67 5.04 6.26 1.31
CA LEU A 67 5.58 7.29 2.19
C LEU A 67 5.75 8.59 1.43
N GLU A 68 5.33 9.68 2.05
CA GLU A 68 5.65 11.01 1.58
C GLU A 68 6.44 11.69 2.70
N ARG A 69 7.76 11.80 2.50
CA ARG A 69 8.71 12.22 3.53
C ARG A 69 8.62 11.27 4.73
N ASP A 70 8.23 11.78 5.92
CA ASP A 70 8.09 10.99 7.14
C ASP A 70 6.63 10.60 7.45
N ILE A 71 5.74 10.77 6.46
CA ILE A 71 4.31 10.49 6.63
C ILE A 71 3.95 9.23 5.87
N VAL A 72 3.29 8.30 6.55
CA VAL A 72 2.69 7.14 5.89
C VAL A 72 1.39 7.60 5.25
N GLN A 73 1.39 7.68 3.93
CA GLN A 73 0.20 8.08 3.17
C GLN A 73 -0.77 6.94 2.99
N SER A 74 -0.25 5.75 2.75
CA SER A 74 -1.09 4.58 2.49
C SER A 74 -0.36 3.32 2.90
N LEU A 75 -1.12 2.39 3.46
CA LEU A 75 -0.65 1.04 3.73
C LEU A 75 -1.82 0.10 3.49
N TYR A 76 -1.71 -0.74 2.48
CA TYR A 76 -2.75 -1.69 2.12
C TYR A 76 -2.17 -3.09 2.08
N ILE A 77 -2.85 -4.01 2.75
CA ILE A 77 -2.54 -5.43 2.69
C ILE A 77 -3.72 -6.12 2.02
N ARG A 78 -3.47 -6.96 1.04
CA ARG A 78 -4.52 -7.69 0.33
C ARG A 78 -5.31 -8.54 1.30
N SER A 79 -6.62 -8.66 1.06
CA SER A 79 -7.54 -9.31 1.98
C SER A 79 -7.08 -10.70 2.41
N GLN A 80 -6.59 -11.50 1.47
CA GLN A 80 -6.18 -12.88 1.75
C GLN A 80 -4.92 -12.97 2.61
N PHE A 81 -4.20 -11.86 2.78
CA PHE A 81 -2.97 -11.80 3.55
C PHE A 81 -3.09 -11.00 4.83
N GLN A 82 -4.27 -10.49 5.15
CA GLN A 82 -4.50 -9.76 6.39
C GLN A 82 -4.45 -10.67 7.60
N ARG A 83 -4.22 -10.07 8.77
CA ARG A 83 -4.14 -10.75 10.06
C ARG A 83 -2.98 -11.73 10.19
N ARG A 84 -1.93 -11.52 9.40
CA ARG A 84 -0.71 -12.33 9.45
C ARG A 84 0.49 -11.55 9.96
N GLY A 85 0.27 -10.27 10.39
CA GLY A 85 1.34 -9.42 10.87
C GLY A 85 2.10 -8.70 9.78
N PHE A 86 1.64 -8.73 8.52
CA PHE A 86 2.32 -8.05 7.43
C PHE A 86 2.23 -6.54 7.56
N GLY A 87 1.09 -6.01 8.02
CA GLY A 87 0.95 -4.58 8.26
C GLY A 87 1.92 -4.09 9.31
N ARG A 88 2.07 -4.86 10.39
CA ARG A 88 3.03 -4.53 11.46
C ARG A 88 4.46 -4.55 10.94
N ALA A 89 4.80 -5.54 10.14
CA ALA A 89 6.14 -5.63 9.54
C ALA A 89 6.41 -4.46 8.62
N ALA A 90 5.41 -4.04 7.84
CA ALA A 90 5.54 -2.86 6.98
C ALA A 90 5.76 -1.59 7.77
N MET A 91 5.06 -1.42 8.90
CA MET A 91 5.25 -0.26 9.77
C MET A 91 6.63 -0.26 10.40
N SER A 92 7.13 -1.41 10.81
CA SER A 92 8.50 -1.51 11.33
C SER A 92 9.51 -1.12 10.26
N TYR A 93 9.30 -1.54 9.03
CA TYR A 93 10.15 -1.14 7.92
C TYR A 93 10.11 0.38 7.72
N ALA A 94 8.92 0.97 7.73
CA ALA A 94 8.76 2.42 7.58
C ALA A 94 9.51 3.18 8.68
N GLN A 95 9.42 2.69 9.92
CA GLN A 95 10.13 3.29 11.05
C GLN A 95 11.63 3.22 10.88
N SER A 96 12.14 2.18 10.22
CA SER A 96 13.58 2.06 9.97
C SER A 96 14.07 3.04 8.89
N GLN A 97 13.15 3.58 8.09
CA GLN A 97 13.49 4.52 7.02
C GLN A 97 13.39 5.98 7.45
N CYS A 98 12.77 6.25 8.60
CA CYS A 98 12.51 7.62 9.05
C CYS A 98 12.84 7.74 10.53
N ASP A 99 13.51 8.85 10.92
CA ASP A 99 13.79 9.13 12.33
C ASP A 99 12.53 9.36 13.13
N GLN A 100 11.59 10.10 12.54
CA GLN A 100 10.28 10.36 13.15
C GLN A 100 9.20 10.06 12.12
N LEU A 101 8.45 9.01 12.37
CA LEU A 101 7.39 8.60 11.48
C LEU A 101 6.06 9.14 11.97
N ARG A 102 5.32 9.80 11.08
CA ARG A 102 3.98 10.28 11.34
C ARG A 102 3.00 9.45 10.54
N LEU A 103 1.84 9.19 11.14
CA LEU A 103 0.80 8.40 10.50
C LEU A 103 -0.31 9.31 10.00
N TRP A 104 -0.56 9.24 8.73
CA TRP A 104 -1.69 9.88 8.09
C TRP A 104 -2.29 8.83 7.20
N VAL A 105 -2.92 7.82 7.81
CA VAL A 105 -3.21 6.63 7.05
C VAL A 105 -4.57 6.04 7.40
N PHE A 106 -5.18 5.52 6.37
CA PHE A 106 -6.24 4.56 6.46
C PHE A 106 -5.57 3.19 6.48
N GLN A 107 -5.56 2.55 7.61
CA GLN A 107 -4.91 1.25 7.73
C GLN A 107 -5.95 0.17 7.55
N SER A 108 -5.71 -0.71 6.57
CA SER A 108 -6.67 -1.75 6.21
C SER A 108 -6.34 -3.10 6.82
N ASP A 109 -5.29 -3.18 7.62
CA ASP A 109 -4.85 -4.43 8.22
C ASP A 109 -5.34 -4.57 9.65
#